data_28c25c7b55af06c05abcc78b5a0d9a9d
#
_entry.id   28c25c7b55af06c05abcc78b5a0d9a9d
#
_cell.length_a   1.000
_cell.length_b   1.000
_cell.length_c   1.000
_cell.angle_alpha   90.00
_cell.angle_beta   90.00
_cell.angle_gamma   90.00
#
_symmetry.space_group_name_H-M   'P 1'
#
loop_
_entity.id
_entity.type
_entity.pdbx_description
1 polymer ?
#
loop_
_entity_poly.entity_id
_entity_poly.type
_entity_poly.pdbx_seq_one_letter_code
_entity_poly.pdbx_strand_id
1 'polypeptide(L)'
;VHHSVEEMGFAAHLRYHWMETIVYRSIEYIPLALLGIGLYDFFIIHIFTLSIGHYNHSNITVSGKVSGGIFGFLVGIMMVFGVADITFLADASWLTKISTWIGSTLFGAFILGPFMKKLFNSPEMHIWHHAYELPENRKYGINFGISLAIWDYIFGTAEIPHDGRDIRLGFPGDENFPHDFKNQALYGIK
;
A
#
# COMPACT_ATOMS: atom_id res chain seq x y z
N VAL A 1 -11.82 6.43 12.83
CA VAL A 1 -10.87 7.55 12.61
C VAL A 1 -10.29 7.51 11.21
N HIS A 2 -9.75 6.37 10.77
CA HIS A 2 -9.06 6.23 9.49
C HIS A 2 -9.97 6.57 8.29
N HIS A 3 -11.20 6.04 8.26
CA HIS A 3 -12.18 6.30 7.21
C HIS A 3 -12.91 7.66 7.34
N SER A 4 -12.65 8.45 8.37
CA SER A 4 -13.24 9.80 8.50
C SER A 4 -12.43 10.87 7.74
N VAL A 5 -11.82 10.50 6.64
CA VAL A 5 -11.09 11.42 5.77
C VAL A 5 -12.02 12.00 4.71
N GLU A 6 -11.94 13.29 4.49
CA GLU A 6 -12.69 14.00 3.45
C GLU A 6 -11.89 14.08 2.15
N GLU A 7 -10.55 14.02 2.26
CA GLU A 7 -9.64 14.07 1.12
C GLU A 7 -8.49 13.08 1.29
N MET A 8 -8.09 12.45 0.19
CA MET A 8 -6.88 11.65 0.15
C MET A 8 -5.64 12.53 0.16
N GLY A 9 -4.67 12.18 1.00
CA GLY A 9 -3.43 12.89 1.11
C GLY A 9 -2.45 12.21 2.06
N PHE A 10 -1.23 12.73 2.15
CA PHE A 10 -0.16 12.15 2.98
C PHE A 10 -0.59 11.93 4.44
N ALA A 11 -1.32 12.88 5.03
CA ALA A 11 -1.78 12.80 6.40
C ALA A 11 -2.92 11.79 6.61
N ALA A 12 -3.68 11.44 5.56
CA ALA A 12 -4.80 10.52 5.64
C ALA A 12 -4.34 9.12 6.10
N HIS A 13 -3.17 8.66 5.60
CA HIS A 13 -2.59 7.39 6.01
C HIS A 13 -2.24 7.33 7.51
N LEU A 14 -1.94 8.44 8.15
CA LEU A 14 -1.53 8.49 9.56
C LEU A 14 -2.70 8.63 10.55
N ARG A 15 -3.94 8.73 10.05
CA ARG A 15 -5.13 8.89 10.88
C ARG A 15 -5.61 7.55 11.42
N TYR A 16 -5.03 7.10 12.53
CA TYR A 16 -5.46 5.90 13.24
C TYR A 16 -5.91 6.24 14.66
N HIS A 17 -6.87 5.46 15.16
CA HIS A 17 -7.13 5.44 16.59
C HIS A 17 -5.95 4.75 17.29
N TRP A 18 -5.51 5.24 18.44
CA TRP A 18 -4.33 4.67 19.14
C TRP A 18 -4.49 3.19 19.49
N MET A 19 -5.70 2.76 19.89
CA MET A 19 -5.99 1.33 20.15
C MET A 19 -5.85 0.50 18.87
N GLU A 20 -6.34 1.00 17.75
CA GLU A 20 -6.22 0.34 16.45
C GLU A 20 -4.75 0.10 16.11
N THR A 21 -3.91 1.11 16.33
CA THR A 21 -2.47 0.98 16.11
C THR A 21 -1.86 -0.13 16.96
N ILE A 22 -2.20 -0.22 18.25
CA ILE A 22 -1.69 -1.25 19.15
C ILE A 22 -2.15 -2.64 18.67
N VAL A 23 -3.45 -2.82 18.46
CA VAL A 23 -4.02 -4.12 18.07
C VAL A 23 -3.47 -4.56 16.72
N TYR A 24 -3.49 -3.66 15.73
CA TYR A 24 -3.04 -3.94 14.38
C TYR A 24 -1.56 -4.34 14.33
N ARG A 25 -0.70 -3.56 15.00
CA ARG A 25 0.75 -3.86 15.06
C ARG A 25 1.06 -5.13 15.84
N SER A 26 0.29 -5.43 16.86
CA SER A 26 0.45 -6.69 17.58
C SER A 26 0.13 -7.90 16.71
N ILE A 27 -0.96 -7.85 15.93
CA ILE A 27 -1.32 -8.92 14.99
C ILE A 27 -0.29 -9.05 13.86
N GLU A 28 0.27 -7.94 13.39
CA GLU A 28 1.27 -7.93 12.32
C GLU A 28 2.62 -8.47 12.82
N TYR A 29 3.10 -8.01 13.96
CA TYR A 29 4.48 -8.19 14.37
C TYR A 29 4.73 -9.39 15.28
N ILE A 30 3.81 -9.74 16.16
CA ILE A 30 4.03 -10.87 17.08
C ILE A 30 4.23 -12.18 16.32
N PRO A 31 3.40 -12.55 15.32
CA PRO A 31 3.62 -13.78 14.57
C PRO A 31 4.96 -13.79 13.83
N LEU A 32 5.36 -12.67 13.24
CA LEU A 32 6.63 -12.56 12.53
C LEU A 32 7.82 -12.74 13.49
N ALA A 33 7.75 -12.14 14.69
CA ALA A 33 8.76 -12.32 15.72
C ALA A 33 8.86 -13.78 16.20
N LEU A 34 7.70 -14.44 16.36
CA LEU A 34 7.66 -15.87 16.72
C LEU A 34 8.24 -16.78 15.64
N LEU A 35 8.19 -16.37 14.37
CA LEU A 35 8.84 -17.05 13.25
C LEU A 35 10.33 -16.74 13.14
N GLY A 36 10.90 -15.94 14.05
CA GLY A 36 12.32 -15.63 14.09
C GLY A 36 12.76 -14.49 13.16
N ILE A 37 11.82 -13.70 12.68
CA ILE A 37 12.13 -12.49 11.89
C ILE A 37 12.90 -11.50 12.77
N GLY A 38 14.08 -11.08 12.31
CA GLY A 38 14.94 -10.16 13.03
C GLY A 38 14.48 -8.71 13.01
N LEU A 39 14.99 -7.90 13.92
CA LEU A 39 14.62 -6.47 14.03
C LEU A 39 14.91 -5.68 12.75
N TYR A 40 15.98 -6.01 12.05
CA TYR A 40 16.35 -5.37 10.78
C TYR A 40 15.31 -5.66 9.68
N ASP A 41 14.90 -6.92 9.57
CA ASP A 41 13.87 -7.32 8.59
C ASP A 41 12.55 -6.67 8.88
N PHE A 42 12.18 -6.58 10.16
CA PHE A 42 11.01 -5.80 10.62
C PHE A 42 11.05 -4.36 10.13
N PHE A 43 12.19 -3.71 10.31
CA PHE A 43 12.36 -2.31 9.92
C PHE A 43 12.15 -2.13 8.40
N ILE A 44 12.72 -3.04 7.59
CA ILE A 44 12.56 -3.01 6.13
C ILE A 44 11.10 -3.26 5.73
N ILE A 45 10.44 -4.27 6.31
CA ILE A 45 9.02 -4.57 6.06
C ILE A 45 8.16 -3.36 6.45
N HIS A 46 8.44 -2.75 7.60
CA HIS A 46 7.69 -1.59 8.07
C HIS A 46 7.83 -0.38 7.16
N ILE A 47 9.04 -0.04 6.71
CA ILE A 47 9.26 1.05 5.74
C ILE A 47 8.52 0.75 4.44
N PHE A 48 8.56 -0.48 3.95
CA PHE A 48 7.88 -0.88 2.74
C PHE A 48 6.35 -0.73 2.87
N THR A 49 5.75 -1.27 3.93
CA THR A 49 4.30 -1.19 4.15
C THR A 49 3.83 0.25 4.38
N LEU A 50 4.61 1.05 5.12
CA LEU A 50 4.35 2.46 5.34
C LEU A 50 4.40 3.25 4.02
N SER A 51 5.39 2.98 3.18
CA SER A 51 5.53 3.64 1.88
C SER A 51 4.37 3.33 0.94
N ILE A 52 3.93 2.07 0.89
CA ILE A 52 2.74 1.68 0.12
C ILE A 52 1.49 2.32 0.71
N GLY A 53 1.35 2.38 2.02
CA GLY A 53 0.24 3.06 2.67
C GLY A 53 0.14 4.54 2.28
N HIS A 54 1.24 5.27 2.31
CA HIS A 54 1.28 6.66 1.83
C HIS A 54 1.00 6.79 0.33
N TYR A 55 1.53 5.87 -0.48
CA TYR A 55 1.25 5.82 -1.91
C TYR A 55 -0.26 5.65 -2.17
N ASN A 56 -0.90 4.69 -1.51
CA ASN A 56 -2.33 4.42 -1.67
C ASN A 56 -3.22 5.60 -1.27
N HIS A 57 -2.83 6.34 -0.23
CA HIS A 57 -3.56 7.54 0.21
C HIS A 57 -3.18 8.80 -0.59
N SER A 58 -2.28 8.70 -1.57
CA SER A 58 -1.92 9.85 -2.40
C SER A 58 -3.03 10.19 -3.39
N ASN A 59 -3.21 11.49 -3.66
CA ASN A 59 -4.16 11.95 -4.68
C ASN A 59 -3.52 12.01 -6.08
N ILE A 60 -2.85 10.92 -6.48
CA ILE A 60 -2.19 10.79 -7.78
C ILE A 60 -2.68 9.56 -8.52
N THR A 61 -2.67 9.61 -9.84
CA THR A 61 -2.87 8.45 -10.70
C THR A 61 -1.54 8.02 -11.28
N VAL A 62 -1.14 6.78 -11.04
CA VAL A 62 0.12 6.22 -11.53
C VAL A 62 -0.17 5.07 -12.48
N SER A 63 0.39 5.13 -13.68
CA SER A 63 0.23 4.04 -14.64
C SER A 63 0.96 2.79 -14.17
N GLY A 64 0.45 1.60 -14.51
CA GLY A 64 1.12 0.33 -14.22
C GLY A 64 2.55 0.27 -14.79
N LYS A 65 2.81 0.92 -15.93
CA LYS A 65 4.17 1.02 -16.50
C LYS A 65 5.14 1.75 -15.58
N VAL A 66 4.71 2.86 -14.99
CA VAL A 66 5.53 3.62 -14.02
C VAL A 66 5.76 2.80 -12.76
N SER A 67 4.71 2.20 -12.19
CA SER A 67 4.84 1.35 -11.00
C SER A 67 5.75 0.15 -11.25
N GLY A 68 5.59 -0.53 -12.39
CA GLY A 68 6.44 -1.64 -12.80
C GLY A 68 7.89 -1.20 -13.08
N GLY A 69 8.08 -0.04 -13.67
CA GLY A 69 9.42 0.54 -13.88
C GLY A 69 10.14 0.83 -12.59
N ILE A 70 9.46 1.45 -11.62
CA ILE A 70 10.01 1.69 -10.27
C ILE A 70 10.35 0.36 -9.59
N PHE A 71 9.46 -0.63 -9.64
CA PHE A 71 9.72 -1.95 -9.09
C PHE A 71 10.95 -2.60 -9.72
N GLY A 72 11.03 -2.63 -11.06
CA GLY A 72 12.18 -3.16 -11.80
C GLY A 72 13.47 -2.41 -11.52
N PHE A 73 13.42 -1.09 -11.34
CA PHE A 73 14.55 -0.26 -10.94
C PHE A 73 15.10 -0.66 -9.55
N LEU A 74 14.21 -0.83 -8.57
CA LEU A 74 14.60 -1.25 -7.22
C LEU A 74 15.17 -2.67 -7.23
N VAL A 75 14.54 -3.59 -7.95
CA VAL A 75 15.08 -4.96 -8.13
C VAL A 75 16.46 -4.91 -8.77
N GLY A 76 16.66 -4.07 -9.78
CA GLY A 76 17.96 -3.87 -10.42
C GLY A 76 19.03 -3.36 -9.46
N ILE A 77 18.69 -2.41 -8.57
CA ILE A 77 19.59 -1.96 -7.49
C ILE A 77 19.96 -3.14 -6.59
N MET A 78 18.96 -3.90 -6.14
CA MET A 78 19.21 -5.07 -5.27
C MET A 78 20.11 -6.10 -5.94
N MET A 79 19.94 -6.36 -7.23
CA MET A 79 20.78 -7.29 -7.99
C MET A 79 22.23 -6.79 -8.14
N VAL A 80 22.40 -5.48 -8.33
CA VAL A 80 23.72 -4.85 -8.56
C VAL A 80 24.51 -4.68 -7.27
N PHE A 81 23.87 -4.22 -6.21
CA PHE A 81 24.53 -3.86 -4.94
C PHE A 81 24.36 -4.93 -3.86
N GLY A 82 23.49 -5.90 -4.09
CA GLY A 82 23.15 -6.96 -3.13
C GLY A 82 22.21 -6.49 -2.01
N VAL A 83 21.53 -7.43 -1.40
CA VAL A 83 20.71 -7.24 -0.19
C VAL A 83 20.86 -8.50 0.66
N ALA A 84 21.02 -8.36 1.98
CA ALA A 84 21.09 -9.47 2.92
C ALA A 84 22.14 -10.53 2.54
N ASP A 85 23.36 -10.10 2.25
CA ASP A 85 24.49 -10.94 1.84
C ASP A 85 24.32 -11.69 0.50
N ILE A 86 23.23 -11.45 -0.23
CA ILE A 86 23.01 -12.00 -1.55
C ILE A 86 23.55 -11.02 -2.60
N THR A 87 24.70 -11.34 -3.16
CA THR A 87 25.36 -10.51 -4.18
C THR A 87 25.39 -11.24 -5.53
N PHE A 88 24.36 -11.07 -6.34
CA PHE A 88 24.27 -11.74 -7.65
C PHE A 88 25.33 -11.27 -8.67
N LEU A 89 25.73 -10.00 -8.59
CA LEU A 89 26.59 -9.35 -9.55
C LEU A 89 27.81 -8.66 -8.92
N ALA A 90 28.26 -9.11 -7.74
CA ALA A 90 29.39 -8.47 -7.03
C ALA A 90 30.62 -8.33 -7.95
N ASP A 91 31.03 -9.42 -8.60
CA ASP A 91 32.21 -9.51 -9.45
C ASP A 91 31.97 -9.18 -10.93
N ALA A 92 30.72 -8.80 -11.28
CA ALA A 92 30.39 -8.46 -12.67
C ALA A 92 30.99 -7.12 -13.10
N SER A 93 31.27 -7.01 -14.40
CA SER A 93 31.71 -5.73 -14.99
C SER A 93 30.67 -4.62 -14.81
N TRP A 94 31.12 -3.38 -14.80
CA TRP A 94 30.20 -2.22 -14.74
C TRP A 94 29.20 -2.21 -15.90
N LEU A 95 29.62 -2.65 -17.08
CA LEU A 95 28.70 -2.76 -18.22
C LEU A 95 27.58 -3.76 -17.92
N THR A 96 27.91 -4.91 -17.36
CA THR A 96 26.91 -5.92 -16.95
C THR A 96 25.97 -5.36 -15.87
N LYS A 97 26.51 -4.65 -14.87
CA LYS A 97 25.73 -4.04 -13.80
C LYS A 97 24.71 -3.02 -14.35
N ILE A 98 25.16 -2.11 -15.21
CA ILE A 98 24.31 -1.09 -15.84
C ILE A 98 23.25 -1.72 -16.76
N SER A 99 23.65 -2.68 -17.59
CA SER A 99 22.69 -3.35 -18.49
C SER A 99 21.64 -4.15 -17.74
N THR A 100 22.00 -4.80 -16.63
CA THR A 100 21.04 -5.50 -15.76
C THR A 100 20.07 -4.51 -15.13
N TRP A 101 20.56 -3.39 -14.63
CA TRP A 101 19.71 -2.36 -14.02
C TRP A 101 18.73 -1.74 -15.01
N ILE A 102 19.20 -1.37 -16.20
CA ILE A 102 18.33 -0.86 -17.28
C ILE A 102 17.35 -1.95 -17.72
N GLY A 103 17.83 -3.17 -17.93
CA GLY A 103 17.02 -4.31 -18.36
C GLY A 103 15.90 -4.64 -17.38
N SER A 104 16.21 -4.69 -16.08
CA SER A 104 15.20 -4.92 -15.04
C SER A 104 14.16 -3.79 -14.94
N THR A 105 14.60 -2.53 -15.13
CA THR A 105 13.69 -1.38 -15.17
C THR A 105 12.73 -1.47 -16.36
N LEU A 106 13.23 -1.76 -17.55
CA LEU A 106 12.42 -1.92 -18.76
C LEU A 106 11.49 -3.14 -18.66
N PHE A 107 12.00 -4.26 -18.19
CA PHE A 107 11.18 -5.46 -17.93
C PHE A 107 10.06 -5.14 -16.94
N GLY A 108 10.37 -4.47 -15.83
CA GLY A 108 9.38 -4.01 -14.86
C GLY A 108 8.31 -3.14 -15.50
N ALA A 109 8.71 -2.13 -16.28
CA ALA A 109 7.78 -1.21 -16.90
C ALA A 109 6.87 -1.88 -17.95
N PHE A 110 7.41 -2.68 -18.85
CA PHE A 110 6.69 -3.15 -20.04
C PHE A 110 6.10 -4.54 -19.88
N ILE A 111 6.71 -5.41 -19.09
CA ILE A 111 6.24 -6.79 -18.90
C ILE A 111 5.43 -6.90 -17.61
N LEU A 112 5.95 -6.42 -16.49
CA LEU A 112 5.24 -6.50 -15.20
C LEU A 112 4.21 -5.40 -15.01
N GLY A 113 4.41 -4.23 -15.61
CA GLY A 113 3.57 -3.05 -15.43
C GLY A 113 2.06 -3.30 -15.54
N PRO A 114 1.57 -4.06 -16.54
CA PRO A 114 0.14 -4.38 -16.66
C PRO A 114 -0.42 -5.16 -15.46
N PHE A 115 0.43 -5.87 -14.71
CA PHE A 115 0.04 -6.71 -13.58
C PHE A 115 0.27 -6.03 -12.22
N MET A 116 1.03 -4.94 -12.18
CA MET A 116 1.42 -4.30 -10.91
C MET A 116 0.22 -3.88 -10.07
N LYS A 117 -0.81 -3.29 -10.70
CA LYS A 117 -2.05 -2.88 -10.01
C LYS A 117 -2.97 -4.05 -9.62
N LYS A 118 -2.68 -5.27 -10.10
CA LYS A 118 -3.36 -6.49 -9.64
C LYS A 118 -2.62 -7.16 -8.49
N LEU A 119 -1.31 -6.95 -8.41
CA LEU A 119 -0.47 -7.49 -7.35
C LEU A 119 -0.45 -6.56 -6.14
N PHE A 120 -0.17 -5.29 -6.36
CA PHE A 120 -0.11 -4.27 -5.31
C PHE A 120 -1.33 -3.36 -5.37
N ASN A 121 -1.73 -2.86 -4.21
CA ASN A 121 -2.79 -1.86 -4.14
C ASN A 121 -2.34 -0.56 -4.82
N SER A 122 -3.28 0.25 -5.23
CA SER A 122 -3.06 1.51 -5.91
C SER A 122 -3.95 2.62 -5.34
N PRO A 123 -3.59 3.90 -5.54
CA PRO A 123 -4.43 5.01 -5.10
C PRO A 123 -5.86 4.92 -5.62
N GLU A 124 -6.04 4.51 -6.89
CA GLU A 124 -7.36 4.38 -7.51
C GLU A 124 -8.18 3.25 -6.87
N MET A 125 -7.54 2.17 -6.44
CA MET A 125 -8.20 1.07 -5.75
C MET A 125 -8.52 1.46 -4.31
N HIS A 126 -7.59 2.13 -3.64
CA HIS A 126 -7.71 2.47 -2.22
C HIS A 126 -8.70 3.61 -1.97
N ILE A 127 -8.85 4.56 -2.89
CA ILE A 127 -9.85 5.62 -2.77
C ILE A 127 -11.27 5.04 -2.71
N TRP A 128 -11.54 3.97 -3.45
CA TRP A 128 -12.80 3.24 -3.40
C TRP A 128 -13.00 2.47 -2.09
N HIS A 129 -11.93 2.07 -1.41
CA HIS A 129 -12.01 1.53 -0.05
C HIS A 129 -12.53 2.55 0.97
N HIS A 130 -12.22 3.84 0.75
CA HIS A 130 -12.70 4.95 1.57
C HIS A 130 -13.99 5.59 1.08
N ALA A 131 -14.64 5.05 0.04
CA ALA A 131 -15.85 5.61 -0.53
C ALA A 131 -17.00 5.64 0.50
N TYR A 132 -17.69 6.77 0.60
CA TYR A 132 -18.91 6.91 1.41
C TYR A 132 -20.03 6.03 0.87
N GLU A 133 -20.24 6.04 -0.45
CA GLU A 133 -21.20 5.19 -1.13
C GLU A 133 -20.50 4.07 -1.85
N LEU A 134 -20.90 2.83 -1.53
CA LEU A 134 -20.38 1.64 -2.18
C LEU A 134 -21.27 1.23 -3.36
N PRO A 135 -20.73 0.53 -4.37
CA PRO A 135 -21.56 -0.10 -5.41
C PRO A 135 -22.68 -0.96 -4.80
N GLU A 136 -23.87 -0.95 -5.40
CA GLU A 136 -25.09 -1.58 -4.87
C GLU A 136 -24.91 -3.06 -4.46
N ASN A 137 -24.04 -3.79 -5.18
CA ASN A 137 -23.72 -5.19 -4.92
C ASN A 137 -22.63 -5.42 -3.86
N ARG A 138 -22.13 -4.34 -3.18
CA ARG A 138 -20.95 -4.36 -2.30
C ARG A 138 -21.23 -3.79 -0.91
N LYS A 139 -22.24 -4.29 -0.24
CA LYS A 139 -22.73 -3.76 1.06
C LYS A 139 -21.70 -3.75 2.20
N TYR A 140 -20.70 -4.62 2.15
CA TYR A 140 -19.78 -4.83 3.30
C TYR A 140 -18.38 -4.26 3.07
N GLY A 141 -18.19 -3.52 2.00
CA GLY A 141 -16.90 -2.93 1.65
C GLY A 141 -16.23 -3.61 0.45
N ILE A 142 -15.18 -2.97 -0.03
CA ILE A 142 -14.39 -3.38 -1.18
C ILE A 142 -12.92 -3.06 -0.93
N ASN A 143 -12.02 -3.67 -1.70
CA ASN A 143 -10.61 -3.33 -1.77
C ASN A 143 -9.90 -3.35 -0.41
N PHE A 144 -10.02 -4.46 0.31
CA PHE A 144 -9.48 -4.61 1.68
C PHE A 144 -7.96 -4.78 1.73
N GLY A 145 -7.32 -5.12 0.62
CA GLY A 145 -5.88 -5.32 0.56
C GLY A 145 -5.12 -4.02 0.77
N ILE A 146 -4.42 -3.89 1.89
CA ILE A 146 -3.66 -2.67 2.22
C ILE A 146 -2.43 -2.53 1.32
N SER A 147 -1.60 -3.55 1.23
CA SER A 147 -0.39 -3.54 0.40
C SER A 147 -0.55 -4.41 -0.86
N LEU A 148 -1.16 -5.57 -0.73
CA LEU A 148 -1.32 -6.55 -1.80
C LEU A 148 -2.78 -6.62 -2.25
N ALA A 149 -3.08 -6.07 -3.42
CA ALA A 149 -4.38 -6.12 -4.07
C ALA A 149 -4.78 -7.55 -4.50
N ILE A 150 -3.82 -8.46 -4.66
CA ILE A 150 -4.06 -9.83 -5.09
C ILE A 150 -5.10 -10.55 -4.22
N TRP A 151 -5.17 -10.22 -2.93
CA TRP A 151 -6.17 -10.77 -2.03
C TRP A 151 -7.59 -10.39 -2.44
N ASP A 152 -7.80 -9.14 -2.85
CA ASP A 152 -9.10 -8.68 -3.33
C ASP A 152 -9.53 -9.39 -4.61
N TYR A 153 -8.59 -9.69 -5.50
CA TYR A 153 -8.89 -10.48 -6.70
C TYR A 153 -9.21 -11.95 -6.35
N ILE A 154 -8.48 -12.54 -5.40
CA ILE A 154 -8.73 -13.93 -4.96
C ILE A 154 -10.09 -14.06 -4.26
N PHE A 155 -10.43 -13.12 -3.39
CA PHE A 155 -11.68 -13.14 -2.62
C PHE A 155 -12.85 -12.45 -3.34
N GLY A 156 -12.64 -11.90 -4.54
CA GLY A 156 -13.67 -11.24 -5.33
C GLY A 156 -14.15 -9.92 -4.75
N THR A 157 -13.32 -9.23 -3.95
CA THR A 157 -13.62 -7.92 -3.35
C THR A 157 -12.99 -6.75 -4.12
N ALA A 158 -12.20 -7.03 -5.17
CA ALA A 158 -11.65 -6.00 -6.04
C ALA A 158 -12.75 -5.30 -6.82
N GLU A 159 -12.84 -3.97 -6.69
CA GLU A 159 -13.80 -3.13 -7.41
C GLU A 159 -13.21 -1.75 -7.65
N ILE A 160 -13.10 -1.33 -8.91
CA ILE A 160 -12.59 -0.03 -9.32
C ILE A 160 -13.47 0.47 -10.47
N PRO A 161 -14.65 1.04 -10.18
CA PRO A 161 -15.58 1.51 -11.22
C PRO A 161 -14.97 2.60 -12.13
N HIS A 162 -14.21 3.53 -11.54
CA HIS A 162 -13.44 4.57 -12.21
C HIS A 162 -12.29 5.04 -11.29
N ASP A 163 -11.59 6.13 -11.61
CA ASP A 163 -10.44 6.58 -10.81
C ASP A 163 -10.80 7.14 -9.43
N GLY A 164 -12.08 7.39 -9.17
CA GLY A 164 -12.62 7.73 -7.85
C GLY A 164 -12.24 9.11 -7.31
N ARG A 165 -11.67 10.01 -8.11
CA ARG A 165 -11.19 11.32 -7.64
C ARG A 165 -12.31 12.30 -7.29
N ASP A 166 -13.52 12.05 -7.76
CA ASP A 166 -14.71 12.85 -7.62
C ASP A 166 -15.76 12.28 -6.64
N ILE A 167 -15.46 11.13 -6.02
CA ILE A 167 -16.39 10.52 -5.07
C ILE A 167 -16.26 11.14 -3.68
N ARG A 168 -17.39 11.14 -2.94
CA ARG A 168 -17.38 11.45 -1.52
C ARG A 168 -16.69 10.34 -0.74
N LEU A 169 -15.73 10.72 0.12
CA LEU A 169 -15.07 9.82 1.06
C LEU A 169 -15.79 9.86 2.41
N GLY A 170 -15.58 8.83 3.23
CA GLY A 170 -16.16 8.75 4.55
C GLY A 170 -16.87 7.42 4.83
N PHE A 171 -17.82 7.45 5.72
CA PHE A 171 -18.68 6.32 6.06
C PHE A 171 -20.07 6.83 6.49
N PRO A 172 -21.14 6.04 6.36
CA PRO A 172 -22.47 6.46 6.80
C PRO A 172 -22.49 6.86 8.27
N GLY A 173 -22.87 8.11 8.54
CA GLY A 173 -22.89 8.69 9.89
C GLY A 173 -21.64 9.48 10.27
N ASP A 174 -20.71 9.71 9.35
CA ASP A 174 -19.52 10.53 9.58
C ASP A 174 -19.84 11.99 9.90
N GLU A 175 -21.04 12.47 9.57
CA GLU A 175 -21.55 13.80 9.91
C GLU A 175 -21.60 14.04 11.43
N ASN A 176 -21.75 12.96 12.22
CA ASN A 176 -21.78 13.00 13.68
C ASN A 176 -20.42 12.61 14.31
N PHE A 177 -19.41 12.33 13.48
CA PHE A 177 -18.10 11.94 13.96
C PHE A 177 -17.31 13.17 14.43
N PRO A 178 -16.60 13.11 15.56
CA PRO A 178 -15.86 14.25 16.06
C PRO A 178 -14.80 14.76 15.07
N HIS A 179 -14.69 16.09 14.95
CA HIS A 179 -13.68 16.71 14.09
C HIS A 179 -12.36 17.01 14.84
N ASP A 180 -12.38 17.07 16.17
CA ASP A 180 -11.18 17.35 16.96
C ASP A 180 -10.46 16.09 17.42
N PHE A 181 -9.14 16.18 17.46
CA PHE A 181 -8.24 15.06 17.77
C PHE A 181 -8.56 14.37 19.11
N LYS A 182 -8.87 15.13 20.17
CA LYS A 182 -9.12 14.57 21.49
C LYS A 182 -10.36 13.67 21.50
N ASN A 183 -11.45 14.13 20.92
CA ASN A 183 -12.69 13.36 20.86
C ASN A 183 -12.59 12.19 19.88
N GLN A 184 -11.81 12.32 18.80
CA GLN A 184 -11.50 11.19 17.94
C GLN A 184 -10.67 10.12 18.67
N ALA A 185 -9.65 10.52 19.44
CA ALA A 185 -8.81 9.59 20.20
C ALA A 185 -9.58 8.88 21.33
N LEU A 186 -10.66 9.46 21.84
CA LEU A 186 -11.51 8.88 22.88
C LEU A 186 -12.80 8.26 22.33
N TYR A 187 -13.00 8.27 21.03
CA TYR A 187 -14.23 7.77 20.41
C TYR A 187 -14.40 6.27 20.68
N GLY A 188 -15.57 5.89 21.17
CA GLY A 188 -15.89 4.51 21.52
C GLY A 188 -15.38 4.03 22.89
N ILE A 189 -14.66 4.87 23.65
CA ILE A 189 -14.17 4.57 25.00
C ILE A 189 -15.08 5.25 26.03
N LYS A 190 -16.37 4.93 26.03
CA LYS A 190 -17.32 5.43 27.03
C LYS A 190 -17.78 4.31 27.91
#